data_fc4b97328e7e985e10458d7f626cc83c
#
_entry.id   fc4b97328e7e985e10458d7f626cc83c
#
_cell.length_a   1.000
_cell.length_b   1.000
_cell.length_c   1.000
_cell.angle_alpha   90.00
_cell.angle_beta   90.00
_cell.angle_gamma   90.00
#
_symmetry.space_group_name_H-M   'P 1'
#
loop_
_entity.id
_entity.type
_entity.pdbx_description
1 polymer ?
#
loop_
_entity_poly.entity_id
_entity_poly.type
_entity_poly.pdbx_seq_one_letter_code
_entity_poly.pdbx_strand_id
1 'polypeptide(L)'
;MGLFERAKSITDTELRLVVAGGGDPVESLRRHILSLAESLRQLKSSHGFLSRRRYWLENSVERKLSLAEEWEKRALAAAKQDRDDLARHALLRKKELLRSMSEDRRQLERLLPQLGEIEGRLSEVGQKMRKARAVRARFSQGAEAGPLEEEESAKAVPETSRSARREEPVLSDREREELDEELKNLKRRIKPEEKS
;
A
#
# COMPACT_ATOMS: atom_id res chain seq x y z
N MET A 1 17.97 -27.44 10.88
CA MET A 1 18.65 -26.31 10.19
C MET A 1 17.59 -25.37 9.67
N GLY A 2 17.45 -24.20 10.30
CA GLY A 2 16.40 -23.23 9.99
C GLY A 2 16.67 -22.46 8.68
N LEU A 3 15.62 -21.89 8.09
CA LEU A 3 15.70 -21.04 6.89
C LEU A 3 16.75 -19.90 7.03
N PHE A 4 16.93 -19.38 8.25
CA PHE A 4 17.93 -18.37 8.59
C PHE A 4 19.38 -18.85 8.42
N GLU A 5 19.68 -20.10 8.77
CA GLU A 5 21.01 -20.69 8.62
C GLU A 5 21.35 -20.93 7.13
N ARG A 6 20.37 -21.33 6.30
CA ARG A 6 20.55 -21.48 4.86
C ARG A 6 20.78 -20.13 4.17
N ALA A 7 20.04 -19.07 4.54
CA ALA A 7 20.28 -17.72 4.01
C ALA A 7 21.66 -17.18 4.37
N LYS A 8 22.15 -17.48 5.58
CA LYS A 8 23.50 -17.11 6.04
C LYS A 8 24.59 -17.85 5.25
N SER A 9 24.40 -19.14 4.99
CA SER A 9 25.34 -19.97 4.21
C SER A 9 25.40 -19.56 2.73
N ILE A 10 24.26 -19.24 2.09
CA ILE A 10 24.20 -18.78 0.69
C ILE A 10 24.93 -17.45 0.53
N THR A 11 24.77 -16.52 1.46
CA THR A 11 25.41 -15.19 1.39
C THR A 11 26.95 -15.28 1.49
N ASP A 12 27.45 -16.17 2.30
CA ASP A 12 28.90 -16.38 2.44
C ASP A 12 29.49 -17.12 1.22
N THR A 13 28.72 -18.03 0.62
CA THR A 13 29.09 -18.71 -0.61
C THR A 13 29.15 -17.78 -1.82
N GLU A 14 28.16 -16.88 -1.99
CA GLU A 14 28.15 -15.85 -3.06
C GLU A 14 29.38 -14.95 -2.95
N LEU A 15 29.72 -14.47 -1.74
CA LEU A 15 30.88 -13.63 -1.51
C LEU A 15 32.21 -14.37 -1.78
N ARG A 16 32.29 -15.65 -1.41
CA ARG A 16 33.46 -16.50 -1.72
C ARG A 16 33.63 -16.70 -3.23
N LEU A 17 32.53 -16.91 -3.97
CA LEU A 17 32.58 -17.05 -5.44
C LEU A 17 33.02 -15.74 -6.11
N VAL A 18 32.56 -14.59 -5.63
CA VAL A 18 32.98 -13.27 -6.13
C VAL A 18 34.46 -13.04 -5.91
N VAL A 19 35.02 -13.48 -4.78
CA VAL A 19 36.45 -13.37 -4.45
C VAL A 19 37.31 -14.39 -5.19
N ALA A 20 36.79 -15.63 -5.40
CA ALA A 20 37.51 -16.74 -6.04
C ALA A 20 37.51 -16.68 -7.57
N GLY A 21 36.76 -15.80 -8.21
CA GLY A 21 36.52 -15.78 -9.66
C GLY A 21 37.66 -15.27 -10.56
N GLY A 22 38.94 -15.31 -10.11
CA GLY A 22 40.13 -15.11 -10.95
C GLY A 22 40.31 -13.65 -11.42
N GLY A 23 40.59 -12.75 -10.52
CA GLY A 23 40.87 -11.33 -10.77
C GLY A 23 41.21 -10.59 -9.47
N ASP A 24 41.33 -9.28 -9.51
CA ASP A 24 41.49 -8.49 -8.28
C ASP A 24 40.22 -8.63 -7.38
N PRO A 25 40.36 -9.24 -6.19
CA PRO A 25 39.24 -9.44 -5.28
C PRO A 25 38.57 -8.14 -4.86
N VAL A 26 39.35 -7.05 -4.74
CA VAL A 26 38.83 -5.73 -4.34
C VAL A 26 37.92 -5.15 -5.42
N GLU A 27 38.34 -5.27 -6.69
CA GLU A 27 37.53 -4.77 -7.81
C GLU A 27 36.29 -5.64 -8.06
N SER A 28 36.36 -6.94 -7.84
CA SER A 28 35.21 -7.86 -7.91
C SER A 28 34.18 -7.52 -6.83
N LEU A 29 34.63 -7.28 -5.59
CA LEU A 29 33.76 -6.84 -4.48
C LEU A 29 33.18 -5.43 -4.73
N ARG A 30 33.95 -4.52 -5.32
CA ARG A 30 33.45 -3.18 -5.70
C ARG A 30 32.30 -3.28 -6.68
N ARG A 31 32.44 -4.07 -7.76
CA ARG A 31 31.37 -4.30 -8.74
C ARG A 31 30.14 -4.92 -8.10
N HIS A 32 30.33 -5.91 -7.21
CA HIS A 32 29.22 -6.54 -6.49
C HIS A 32 28.49 -5.54 -5.57
N ILE A 33 29.22 -4.69 -4.84
CA ILE A 33 28.63 -3.63 -3.99
C ILE A 33 27.82 -2.64 -4.84
N LEU A 34 28.31 -2.23 -6.02
CA LEU A 34 27.57 -1.34 -6.92
C LEU A 34 26.28 -1.99 -7.42
N SER A 35 26.32 -3.28 -7.79
CA SER A 35 25.11 -4.02 -8.18
C SER A 35 24.09 -4.12 -7.04
N LEU A 36 24.53 -4.37 -5.80
CA LEU A 36 23.67 -4.39 -4.63
C LEU A 36 23.09 -3.00 -4.32
N ALA A 37 23.87 -1.94 -4.50
CA ALA A 37 23.42 -0.56 -4.30
C ALA A 37 22.33 -0.20 -5.32
N GLU A 38 22.46 -0.57 -6.58
CA GLU A 38 21.43 -0.36 -7.59
C GLU A 38 20.16 -1.15 -7.28
N SER A 39 20.29 -2.44 -6.90
CA SER A 39 19.14 -3.24 -6.47
C SER A 39 18.42 -2.62 -5.27
N LEU A 40 19.17 -2.08 -4.31
CA LEU A 40 18.63 -1.42 -3.12
C LEU A 40 17.89 -0.12 -3.49
N ARG A 41 18.41 0.64 -4.45
CA ARG A 41 17.77 1.85 -4.97
C ARG A 41 16.42 1.51 -5.63
N GLN A 42 16.38 0.49 -6.49
CA GLN A 42 15.16 0.04 -7.16
C GLN A 42 14.12 -0.45 -6.15
N LEU A 43 14.52 -1.26 -5.16
CA LEU A 43 13.63 -1.73 -4.10
C LEU A 43 13.08 -0.58 -3.25
N LYS A 44 13.92 0.40 -2.88
CA LYS A 44 13.46 1.61 -2.16
C LYS A 44 12.45 2.41 -2.97
N SER A 45 12.67 2.58 -4.28
CA SER A 45 11.71 3.25 -5.17
C SER A 45 10.37 2.52 -5.21
N SER A 46 10.39 1.20 -5.39
CA SER A 46 9.18 0.37 -5.39
C SER A 46 8.45 0.40 -4.05
N HIS A 47 9.19 0.30 -2.93
CA HIS A 47 8.62 0.44 -1.59
C HIS A 47 7.94 1.80 -1.40
N GLY A 48 8.61 2.89 -1.80
CA GLY A 48 8.05 4.23 -1.72
C GLY A 48 6.77 4.40 -2.53
N PHE A 49 6.71 3.81 -3.73
CA PHE A 49 5.50 3.81 -4.55
C PHE A 49 4.34 3.06 -3.88
N LEU A 50 4.58 1.83 -3.42
CA LEU A 50 3.53 1.02 -2.76
C LEU A 50 3.10 1.62 -1.43
N SER A 51 4.01 2.20 -0.65
CA SER A 51 3.68 2.88 0.61
C SER A 51 2.77 4.09 0.39
N ARG A 52 3.03 4.91 -0.64
CA ARG A 52 2.13 6.01 -1.03
C ARG A 52 0.77 5.48 -1.48
N ARG A 53 0.73 4.39 -2.24
CA ARG A 53 -0.51 3.75 -2.67
C ARG A 53 -1.31 3.23 -1.48
N ARG A 54 -0.66 2.59 -0.50
CA ARG A 54 -1.29 2.16 0.76
C ARG A 54 -1.93 3.34 1.48
N TYR A 55 -1.16 4.40 1.73
CA TYR A 55 -1.65 5.60 2.40
C TYR A 55 -2.86 6.22 1.70
N TRP A 56 -2.83 6.28 0.37
CA TRP A 56 -3.96 6.78 -0.41
C TRP A 56 -5.21 5.92 -0.25
N LEU A 57 -5.08 4.59 -0.28
CA LEU A 57 -6.19 3.65 -0.09
C LEU A 57 -6.76 3.73 1.32
N GLU A 58 -5.91 3.78 2.36
CA GLU A 58 -6.32 3.94 3.76
C GLU A 58 -7.15 5.21 3.95
N ASN A 59 -6.66 6.35 3.46
CA ASN A 59 -7.39 7.62 3.51
C ASN A 59 -8.68 7.60 2.66
N SER A 60 -8.70 6.85 1.54
CA SER A 60 -9.90 6.71 0.72
C SER A 60 -10.98 5.91 1.44
N VAL A 61 -10.61 4.82 2.10
CA VAL A 61 -11.50 4.00 2.94
C VAL A 61 -12.12 4.84 4.05
N GLU A 62 -11.30 5.58 4.79
CA GLU A 62 -11.76 6.42 5.91
C GLU A 62 -12.73 7.51 5.44
N ARG A 63 -12.38 8.24 4.38
CA ARG A 63 -13.26 9.28 3.80
C ARG A 63 -14.58 8.72 3.30
N LYS A 64 -14.56 7.56 2.62
CA LYS A 64 -15.80 6.92 2.13
C LYS A 64 -16.68 6.46 3.27
N LEU A 65 -16.10 5.97 4.37
CA LEU A 65 -16.83 5.59 5.57
C LEU A 65 -17.53 6.81 6.19
N SER A 66 -16.80 7.90 6.43
CA SER A 66 -17.36 9.14 6.97
C SER A 66 -18.50 9.70 6.10
N LEU A 67 -18.30 9.70 4.77
CA LEU A 67 -19.35 10.13 3.84
C LEU A 67 -20.57 9.19 3.86
N ALA A 68 -20.38 7.90 4.03
CA ALA A 68 -21.48 6.94 4.14
C ALA A 68 -22.31 7.18 5.42
N GLU A 69 -21.66 7.50 6.54
CA GLU A 69 -22.32 7.89 7.79
C GLU A 69 -23.10 9.20 7.64
N GLU A 70 -22.57 10.19 6.92
CA GLU A 70 -23.31 11.41 6.62
C GLU A 70 -24.57 11.16 5.79
N TRP A 71 -24.47 10.28 4.78
CA TRP A 71 -25.63 9.90 3.98
C TRP A 71 -26.65 9.11 4.79
N GLU A 72 -26.25 8.30 5.76
CA GLU A 72 -27.15 7.65 6.71
C GLU A 72 -27.93 8.67 7.55
N LYS A 73 -27.23 9.69 8.08
CA LYS A 73 -27.87 10.79 8.83
C LYS A 73 -28.89 11.54 7.96
N ARG A 74 -28.57 11.79 6.68
CA ARG A 74 -29.50 12.43 5.73
C ARG A 74 -30.70 11.56 5.44
N ALA A 75 -30.51 10.24 5.28
CA ALA A 75 -31.59 9.28 5.08
C ALA A 75 -32.54 9.26 6.29
N LEU A 76 -32.00 9.23 7.52
CA LEU A 76 -32.79 9.33 8.76
C LEU A 76 -33.58 10.62 8.84
N ALA A 77 -32.96 11.77 8.52
CA ALA A 77 -33.66 13.08 8.54
C ALA A 77 -34.80 13.12 7.52
N ALA A 78 -34.59 12.58 6.31
CA ALA A 78 -35.62 12.53 5.28
C ALA A 78 -36.77 11.61 5.69
N ALA A 79 -36.49 10.44 6.27
CA ALA A 79 -37.49 9.48 6.74
C ALA A 79 -38.33 10.05 7.92
N LYS A 80 -37.75 10.88 8.80
CA LYS A 80 -38.47 11.59 9.86
C LYS A 80 -39.47 12.60 9.31
N GLN A 81 -39.25 13.10 8.10
CA GLN A 81 -40.12 14.05 7.40
C GLN A 81 -41.08 13.38 6.40
N ASP A 82 -41.20 12.05 6.45
CA ASP A 82 -41.99 11.23 5.50
C ASP A 82 -41.60 11.45 4.01
N ARG A 83 -40.35 11.89 3.75
CA ARG A 83 -39.81 12.11 2.40
C ARG A 83 -39.07 10.87 1.91
N ASP A 84 -39.85 9.84 1.59
CA ASP A 84 -39.33 8.52 1.24
C ASP A 84 -38.39 8.52 0.03
N ASP A 85 -38.67 9.32 -0.98
CA ASP A 85 -37.82 9.44 -2.18
C ASP A 85 -36.42 9.92 -1.85
N LEU A 86 -36.32 10.94 -0.99
CA LEU A 86 -35.04 11.47 -0.54
C LEU A 86 -34.31 10.48 0.37
N ALA A 87 -35.04 9.76 1.22
CA ALA A 87 -34.46 8.72 2.06
C ALA A 87 -33.88 7.58 1.21
N ARG A 88 -34.62 7.09 0.19
CA ARG A 88 -34.11 6.09 -0.75
C ARG A 88 -32.88 6.57 -1.51
N HIS A 89 -32.90 7.80 -2.01
CA HIS A 89 -31.74 8.38 -2.70
C HIS A 89 -30.51 8.44 -1.78
N ALA A 90 -30.67 8.86 -0.53
CA ALA A 90 -29.58 8.92 0.43
C ALA A 90 -29.03 7.52 0.77
N LEU A 91 -29.88 6.51 0.95
CA LEU A 91 -29.49 5.12 1.17
C LEU A 91 -28.74 4.56 -0.04
N LEU A 92 -29.19 4.88 -1.27
CA LEU A 92 -28.50 4.49 -2.48
C LEU A 92 -27.05 5.04 -2.51
N ARG A 93 -26.87 6.33 -2.20
CA ARG A 93 -25.55 6.95 -2.13
C ARG A 93 -24.65 6.32 -1.06
N LYS A 94 -25.22 5.99 0.11
CA LYS A 94 -24.53 5.22 1.16
C LYS A 94 -24.05 3.87 0.61
N LYS A 95 -24.94 3.12 -0.06
CA LYS A 95 -24.64 1.79 -0.62
C LYS A 95 -23.51 1.85 -1.67
N GLU A 96 -23.53 2.84 -2.58
CA GLU A 96 -22.47 3.08 -3.56
C GLU A 96 -21.11 3.33 -2.90
N LEU A 97 -21.08 4.18 -1.85
CA LEU A 97 -19.86 4.47 -1.10
C LEU A 97 -19.31 3.23 -0.40
N LEU A 98 -20.17 2.42 0.24
CA LEU A 98 -19.76 1.19 0.91
C LEU A 98 -19.22 0.14 -0.08
N ARG A 99 -19.82 0.03 -1.28
CA ARG A 99 -19.30 -0.83 -2.36
C ARG A 99 -17.90 -0.37 -2.79
N SER A 100 -17.74 0.92 -3.10
CA SER A 100 -16.46 1.50 -3.49
C SER A 100 -15.40 1.38 -2.39
N MET A 101 -15.79 1.53 -1.12
CA MET A 101 -14.92 1.29 0.04
C MET A 101 -14.46 -0.17 0.12
N SER A 102 -15.35 -1.13 -0.17
CA SER A 102 -15.00 -2.55 -0.16
C SER A 102 -13.98 -2.91 -1.24
N GLU A 103 -14.03 -2.25 -2.40
CA GLU A 103 -13.05 -2.39 -3.47
C GLU A 103 -11.68 -1.86 -3.06
N ASP A 104 -11.63 -0.68 -2.41
CA ASP A 104 -10.39 -0.11 -1.89
C ASP A 104 -9.76 -1.02 -0.82
N ARG A 105 -10.58 -1.61 0.09
CA ARG A 105 -10.11 -2.58 1.08
C ARG A 105 -9.50 -3.83 0.44
N ARG A 106 -10.14 -4.39 -0.60
CA ARG A 106 -9.58 -5.52 -1.34
C ARG A 106 -8.26 -5.17 -2.03
N GLN A 107 -8.11 -3.94 -2.55
CA GLN A 107 -6.84 -3.50 -3.10
C GLN A 107 -5.77 -3.38 -2.01
N LEU A 108 -6.13 -2.88 -0.84
CA LEU A 108 -5.24 -2.77 0.32
C LEU A 108 -4.77 -4.16 0.78
N GLU A 109 -5.68 -5.12 0.91
CA GLU A 109 -5.36 -6.52 1.26
C GLU A 109 -4.36 -7.17 0.29
N ARG A 110 -4.46 -6.87 -1.02
CA ARG A 110 -3.52 -7.37 -2.03
C ARG A 110 -2.17 -6.65 -2.00
N LEU A 111 -2.14 -5.40 -1.55
CA LEU A 111 -0.94 -4.58 -1.53
C LEU A 111 -0.07 -4.86 -0.30
N LEU A 112 -0.67 -5.16 0.84
CA LEU A 112 0.06 -5.41 2.09
C LEU A 112 1.12 -6.52 1.99
N PRO A 113 0.82 -7.71 1.43
CA PRO A 113 1.83 -8.76 1.27
C PRO A 113 2.98 -8.35 0.33
N GLN A 114 2.70 -7.56 -0.72
CA GLN A 114 3.74 -7.05 -1.62
C GLN A 114 4.70 -6.09 -0.90
N LEU A 115 4.17 -5.24 0.00
CA LEU A 115 4.99 -4.38 0.84
C LEU A 115 5.89 -5.21 1.76
N GLY A 116 5.33 -6.21 2.45
CA GLY A 116 6.09 -7.09 3.32
C GLY A 116 7.21 -7.84 2.57
N GLU A 117 6.95 -8.30 1.35
CA GLU A 117 7.96 -8.95 0.51
C GLU A 117 9.11 -7.99 0.15
N ILE A 118 8.78 -6.75 -0.25
CA ILE A 118 9.80 -5.74 -0.57
C ILE A 118 10.61 -5.35 0.67
N GLU A 119 9.98 -5.22 1.83
CA GLU A 119 10.66 -4.93 3.11
C GLU A 119 11.64 -6.06 3.49
N GLY A 120 11.22 -7.31 3.31
CA GLY A 120 12.10 -8.47 3.46
C GLY A 120 13.32 -8.40 2.53
N ARG A 121 13.10 -8.16 1.24
CA ARG A 121 14.16 -8.02 0.24
C ARG A 121 15.09 -6.83 0.52
N LEU A 122 14.57 -5.70 1.00
CA LEU A 122 15.37 -4.54 1.41
C LEU A 122 16.31 -4.91 2.57
N SER A 123 15.79 -5.65 3.57
CA SER A 123 16.60 -6.15 4.68
C SER A 123 17.72 -7.08 4.21
N GLU A 124 17.40 -8.05 3.35
CA GLU A 124 18.37 -9.01 2.81
C GLU A 124 19.49 -8.33 2.00
N VAL A 125 19.11 -7.47 1.04
CA VAL A 125 20.07 -6.73 0.22
C VAL A 125 20.92 -5.80 1.09
N GLY A 126 20.32 -5.14 2.08
CA GLY A 126 21.04 -4.32 3.06
C GLY A 126 22.05 -5.13 3.88
N GLN A 127 21.72 -6.35 4.29
CA GLN A 127 22.65 -7.25 4.98
C GLN A 127 23.78 -7.72 4.05
N LYS A 128 23.46 -8.13 2.81
CA LYS A 128 24.46 -8.53 1.80
C LYS A 128 25.45 -7.39 1.54
N MET A 129 24.96 -6.17 1.39
CA MET A 129 25.80 -5.01 1.16
C MET A 129 26.71 -4.69 2.35
N ARG A 130 26.24 -4.78 3.60
CA ARG A 130 27.08 -4.59 4.80
C ARG A 130 28.18 -5.65 4.86
N LYS A 131 27.86 -6.92 4.60
CA LYS A 131 28.87 -8.00 4.56
C LYS A 131 29.91 -7.78 3.48
N ALA A 132 29.50 -7.45 2.24
CA ALA A 132 30.39 -7.19 1.15
C ALA A 132 31.34 -6.01 1.42
N ARG A 133 30.84 -4.93 2.04
CA ARG A 133 31.67 -3.80 2.48
C ARG A 133 32.67 -4.20 3.55
N ALA A 134 32.27 -5.00 4.55
CA ALA A 134 33.14 -5.50 5.60
C ALA A 134 34.25 -6.38 5.05
N VAL A 135 33.95 -7.27 4.10
CA VAL A 135 34.95 -8.11 3.44
C VAL A 135 35.90 -7.25 2.60
N ARG A 136 35.39 -6.27 1.83
CA ARG A 136 36.23 -5.35 1.07
C ARG A 136 37.20 -4.58 1.97
N ALA A 137 36.73 -4.08 3.11
CA ALA A 137 37.55 -3.35 4.07
C ALA A 137 38.73 -4.19 4.61
N ARG A 138 38.52 -5.50 4.82
CA ARG A 138 39.58 -6.43 5.25
C ARG A 138 40.65 -6.64 4.16
N PHE A 139 40.25 -6.66 2.89
CA PHE A 139 41.20 -6.81 1.76
C PHE A 139 41.94 -5.49 1.45
N SER A 140 41.35 -4.34 1.80
CA SER A 140 41.95 -3.02 1.53
C SER A 140 42.72 -2.43 2.72
N GLN A 141 42.93 -3.20 3.82
CA GLN A 141 43.74 -2.76 4.98
C GLN A 141 45.25 -2.70 4.64
N GLY A 142 45.58 -1.93 3.67
CA GLY A 142 46.93 -1.56 3.21
C GLY A 142 46.90 -0.30 2.34
N ALA A 143 45.71 0.19 1.99
CA ALA A 143 45.53 1.43 1.23
C ALA A 143 44.43 2.30 1.87
N GLU A 144 44.71 3.54 2.13
CA GLU A 144 43.84 4.51 2.82
C GLU A 144 42.46 4.69 2.14
N ALA A 145 41.43 4.66 2.96
CA ALA A 145 40.03 4.85 2.54
C ALA A 145 39.71 6.34 2.35
N GLY A 146 39.39 6.76 1.12
CA GLY A 146 38.74 8.03 0.84
C GLY A 146 37.19 7.91 0.99
N PRO A 147 36.50 8.98 1.40
CA PRO A 147 35.06 8.94 1.66
C PRO A 147 34.25 8.96 0.36
N LEU A 148 33.18 8.18 0.32
CA LEU A 148 32.16 8.20 -0.73
C LEU A 148 31.01 9.12 -0.30
N GLU A 149 30.84 10.20 -1.04
CA GLU A 149 29.75 11.17 -0.85
C GLU A 149 28.42 10.59 -1.30
N GLU A 150 27.39 10.79 -0.47
CA GLU A 150 26.00 10.46 -0.78
C GLU A 150 25.35 11.66 -1.50
N GLU A 151 25.05 11.52 -2.79
CA GLU A 151 24.19 12.48 -3.47
C GLU A 151 22.74 12.05 -3.43
N GLU A 152 21.94 12.84 -2.73
CA GLU A 152 20.51 12.78 -2.65
C GLU A 152 19.89 13.64 -3.77
N SER A 153 19.18 13.04 -4.69
CA SER A 153 18.41 13.76 -5.70
C SER A 153 16.98 13.26 -5.77
N ALA A 154 16.09 14.02 -5.13
CA ALA A 154 14.65 13.89 -5.26
C ALA A 154 14.15 14.67 -6.48
N LYS A 155 13.41 14.03 -7.40
CA LYS A 155 12.58 14.70 -8.40
C LYS A 155 11.13 14.25 -8.33
N ALA A 156 10.27 15.25 -8.18
CA ALA A 156 8.81 15.16 -8.14
C ALA A 156 8.21 14.76 -9.49
N VAL A 157 7.10 14.03 -9.45
CA VAL A 157 6.27 13.64 -10.60
C VAL A 157 4.91 14.34 -10.50
N PRO A 158 4.37 14.94 -11.58
CA PRO A 158 3.15 15.74 -11.53
C PRO A 158 1.87 14.91 -11.53
N GLU A 159 0.86 15.44 -10.85
CA GLU A 159 -0.51 14.94 -10.80
C GLU A 159 -1.25 15.26 -12.11
N THR A 160 -1.93 14.29 -12.66
CA THR A 160 -2.96 14.50 -13.70
C THR A 160 -4.31 14.06 -13.19
N SER A 161 -5.16 15.05 -12.92
CA SER A 161 -6.58 14.88 -12.63
C SER A 161 -7.38 14.70 -13.94
N ARG A 162 -8.16 13.64 -14.03
CA ARG A 162 -9.24 13.50 -15.02
C ARG A 162 -10.57 13.34 -14.30
N SER A 163 -11.43 14.35 -14.48
CA SER A 163 -12.82 14.33 -14.08
C SER A 163 -13.63 13.46 -15.05
N ALA A 164 -14.20 12.37 -14.56
CA ALA A 164 -15.17 11.56 -15.28
C ALA A 164 -16.59 12.01 -14.90
N ARG A 165 -17.39 12.34 -15.92
CA ARG A 165 -18.82 12.65 -15.86
C ARG A 165 -19.57 11.41 -15.38
N ARG A 166 -20.33 11.54 -14.28
CA ARG A 166 -21.14 10.43 -13.73
C ARG A 166 -22.47 10.36 -14.46
N GLU A 167 -22.72 9.21 -15.11
CA GLU A 167 -24.04 8.76 -15.51
C GLU A 167 -24.79 8.23 -14.30
N GLU A 168 -26.09 8.52 -14.18
CA GLU A 168 -26.92 7.98 -13.08
C GLU A 168 -27.07 6.46 -13.26
N PRO A 169 -26.79 5.65 -12.24
CA PRO A 169 -26.91 4.20 -12.35
C PRO A 169 -28.38 3.78 -12.43
N VAL A 170 -28.74 3.05 -13.46
CA VAL A 170 -30.03 2.35 -13.57
C VAL A 170 -30.01 1.19 -12.58
N LEU A 171 -30.83 1.31 -11.51
CA LEU A 171 -30.96 0.30 -10.48
C LEU A 171 -31.68 -0.94 -11.01
N SER A 172 -31.16 -2.13 -10.72
CA SER A 172 -31.85 -3.39 -10.91
C SER A 172 -33.02 -3.54 -9.91
N ASP A 173 -34.02 -4.35 -10.26
CA ASP A 173 -35.20 -4.55 -9.41
C ASP A 173 -34.82 -5.08 -8.01
N ARG A 174 -33.83 -5.95 -7.93
CA ARG A 174 -33.28 -6.45 -6.66
C ARG A 174 -32.65 -5.34 -5.80
N GLU A 175 -31.99 -4.38 -6.40
CA GLU A 175 -31.40 -3.25 -5.69
C GLU A 175 -32.46 -2.28 -5.15
N ARG A 176 -33.61 -2.18 -5.85
CA ARG A 176 -34.77 -1.43 -5.38
C ARG A 176 -35.42 -2.10 -4.18
N GLU A 177 -35.60 -3.42 -4.20
CA GLU A 177 -36.14 -4.20 -3.08
C GLU A 177 -35.27 -4.09 -1.83
N GLU A 178 -33.94 -4.21 -1.97
CA GLU A 178 -33.00 -4.05 -0.86
C GLU A 178 -33.07 -2.63 -0.24
N LEU A 179 -33.23 -1.60 -1.06
CA LEU A 179 -33.39 -0.22 -0.58
C LEU A 179 -34.73 0.00 0.14
N ASP A 180 -35.80 -0.64 -0.31
CA ASP A 180 -37.11 -0.58 0.33
C ASP A 180 -37.11 -1.32 1.68
N GLU A 181 -36.38 -2.43 1.81
CA GLU A 181 -36.17 -3.11 3.10
C GLU A 181 -35.33 -2.26 4.06
N GLU A 182 -34.24 -1.65 3.60
CA GLU A 182 -33.46 -0.73 4.41
C GLU A 182 -34.29 0.47 4.88
N LEU A 183 -35.14 1.02 4.01
CA LEU A 183 -36.05 2.12 4.38
C LEU A 183 -37.07 1.69 5.43
N LYS A 184 -37.66 0.49 5.30
CA LYS A 184 -38.58 -0.08 6.32
C LYS A 184 -37.88 -0.24 7.68
N ASN A 185 -36.65 -0.75 7.66
CA ASN A 185 -35.85 -0.91 8.88
C ASN A 185 -35.53 0.43 9.53
N LEU A 186 -35.22 1.45 8.73
CA LEU A 186 -34.96 2.82 9.18
C LEU A 186 -36.20 3.43 9.84
N LYS A 187 -37.38 3.28 9.23
CA LYS A 187 -38.67 3.73 9.80
C LYS A 187 -39.02 2.98 11.10
N ARG A 188 -38.69 1.69 11.23
CA ARG A 188 -38.88 0.95 12.50
C ARG A 188 -37.99 1.49 13.63
N ARG A 189 -36.79 1.95 13.33
CA ARG A 189 -35.87 2.56 14.33
C ARG A 189 -36.31 3.93 14.80
N ILE A 190 -37.07 4.66 13.98
CA ILE A 190 -37.60 6.00 14.32
C ILE A 190 -38.86 5.90 15.21
N LYS A 191 -39.78 4.94 14.95
CA LYS A 191 -41.05 4.78 15.69
C LYS A 191 -40.95 4.46 17.19
N PRO A 192 -39.92 3.77 17.75
CA PRO A 192 -39.89 3.53 19.20
C PRO A 192 -39.57 4.77 20.04
N GLU A 193 -39.03 5.85 19.47
CA GLU A 193 -38.70 7.09 20.20
C GLU A 193 -39.93 8.01 20.44
N GLU A 194 -41.04 7.79 19.72
CA GLU A 194 -42.27 8.61 19.89
C GLU A 194 -43.25 8.06 20.94
N LYS A 195 -42.90 6.97 21.65
CA LYS A 195 -43.76 6.35 22.68
C LYS A 195 -43.23 6.43 24.10
N SER A 196 -42.36 7.42 24.39
CA SER A 196 -41.91 7.69 25.78
C SER A 196 -42.30 9.10 26.22
#